data_1f20c30db3256f053f655ef7ca7d824e
#
_entry.id   1f20c30db3256f053f655ef7ca7d824e
#
_cell.length_a   1.000
_cell.length_b   1.000
_cell.length_c   1.000
_cell.angle_alpha   90.00
_cell.angle_beta   90.00
_cell.angle_gamma   90.00
#
_symmetry.space_group_name_H-M   'P 1'
#
loop_
_entity.id
_entity.type
_entity.pdbx_description
1 polymer ?
#
loop_
_entity_poly.entity_id
_entity_poly.type
_entity_poly.pdbx_seq_one_letter_code
_entity_poly.pdbx_strand_id
1 'polypeptide(L)'
;MYCLELAGEDDAFAAREAEAAAAGVEILAPGLARAGHVDRDRLRGLAYTHAADELVARSAASVDAAATALDAAAIDREGTVAVRARDVRGLTGVSTSDAERRLGGVLVDRGFAVDLDDPDHELRALFSAEDGLDDPDSDATAAEQGQVPAGDGVCVLGWLDCESERDFGERRPTDRPFFQPGSMAPMDARALVNIAGAASGRRILDPMCGTGGTLLEAGLVGADLLGTDAQWKMVRGTRENLEALVEGVDTAVARADATALPLREDVVDGVVFDAPYGRQSKIATHRLEDLVEGALAEAARVSSGSVTCVLMADRDWREAVSATEWRVTDRFERRVHGSLTRHVHVLEKQLDDR
;
A
#
# COMPACT_ATOMS: atom_id res chain seq x y z
N MET A 1 -8.40 -10.18 16.25
CA MET A 1 -7.09 -9.51 16.05
C MET A 1 -6.41 -10.19 14.87
N TYR A 2 -5.75 -9.42 14.02
CA TYR A 2 -5.16 -9.92 12.78
C TYR A 2 -3.66 -9.68 12.75
N CYS A 3 -2.94 -10.52 12.02
CA CYS A 3 -1.61 -10.25 11.51
C CYS A 3 -1.72 -9.90 10.03
N LEU A 4 -1.06 -8.84 9.60
CA LEU A 4 -0.93 -8.44 8.19
C LEU A 4 0.48 -8.76 7.72
N GLU A 5 0.61 -9.46 6.60
CA GLU A 5 1.87 -9.60 5.90
C GLU A 5 2.06 -8.42 4.95
N LEU A 6 3.02 -7.55 5.25
CA LEU A 6 3.32 -6.37 4.45
C LEU A 6 4.26 -6.71 3.30
N ALA A 7 4.09 -6.01 2.17
CA ALA A 7 4.91 -6.15 0.97
C ALA A 7 5.91 -4.99 0.82
N GLY A 8 6.97 -5.22 0.06
CA GLY A 8 8.02 -4.22 -0.19
C GLY A 8 8.99 -4.11 0.98
N GLU A 9 9.77 -3.02 1.01
CA GLU A 9 10.83 -2.78 2.00
C GLU A 9 10.48 -1.64 2.98
N ASP A 10 9.49 -0.82 2.65
CA ASP A 10 9.03 0.33 3.44
C ASP A 10 7.77 -0.04 4.23
N ASP A 11 7.95 -0.57 5.43
CA ASP A 11 6.86 -1.00 6.31
C ASP A 11 5.96 0.15 6.74
N ALA A 12 6.51 1.35 6.92
CA ALA A 12 5.71 2.50 7.30
C ALA A 12 4.74 2.90 6.17
N PHE A 13 5.19 2.88 4.92
CA PHE A 13 4.34 3.13 3.76
C PHE A 13 3.28 2.03 3.59
N ALA A 14 3.68 0.75 3.73
CA ALA A 14 2.76 -0.38 3.63
C ALA A 14 1.70 -0.36 4.75
N ALA A 15 2.10 -0.06 5.99
CA ALA A 15 1.18 0.08 7.12
C ALA A 15 0.20 1.24 6.92
N ARG A 16 0.67 2.38 6.38
CA ARG A 16 -0.20 3.52 6.05
C ARG A 16 -1.22 3.19 4.97
N GLU A 17 -0.84 2.40 3.95
CA GLU A 17 -1.81 1.88 2.98
C GLU A 17 -2.80 0.91 3.62
N ALA A 18 -2.32 0.01 4.50
CA ALA A 18 -3.15 -0.99 5.15
C ALA A 18 -4.29 -0.37 5.99
N GLU A 19 -4.12 0.84 6.52
CA GLU A 19 -5.18 1.59 7.21
C GLU A 19 -6.40 1.87 6.32
N ALA A 20 -6.26 1.79 5.00
CA ALA A 20 -7.41 1.88 4.10
C ALA A 20 -8.39 0.69 4.25
N ALA A 21 -7.92 -0.46 4.73
CA ALA A 21 -8.71 -1.68 4.90
C ALA A 21 -8.72 -2.23 6.34
N ALA A 22 -7.91 -1.67 7.24
CA ALA A 22 -7.73 -2.19 8.59
C ALA A 22 -7.70 -1.07 9.64
N ALA A 23 -8.12 -1.38 10.86
CA ALA A 23 -8.10 -0.44 11.97
C ALA A 23 -7.06 -0.85 13.03
N GLY A 24 -6.35 0.15 13.57
CA GLY A 24 -5.34 -0.05 14.61
C GLY A 24 -4.12 -0.83 14.07
N VAL A 25 -3.63 -0.41 12.90
CA VAL A 25 -2.45 -1.01 12.27
C VAL A 25 -1.20 -0.57 13.04
N GLU A 26 -0.41 -1.53 13.48
CA GLU A 26 0.85 -1.31 14.17
C GLU A 26 1.90 -2.29 13.65
N ILE A 27 3.07 -1.81 13.26
CA ILE A 27 4.18 -2.64 12.81
C ILE A 27 4.67 -3.49 13.98
N LEU A 28 4.80 -4.80 13.76
CA LEU A 28 5.25 -5.78 14.75
C LEU A 28 6.72 -6.14 14.58
N ALA A 29 7.13 -6.30 13.32
CA ALA A 29 8.47 -6.66 12.89
C ALA A 29 8.57 -6.35 11.38
N PRO A 30 9.76 -6.36 10.78
CA PRO A 30 9.93 -6.15 9.35
C PRO A 30 9.00 -7.04 8.50
N GLY A 31 8.15 -6.40 7.71
CA GLY A 31 7.16 -7.06 6.86
C GLY A 31 5.92 -7.62 7.59
N LEU A 32 5.75 -7.33 8.88
CA LEU A 32 4.59 -7.77 9.66
C LEU A 32 3.97 -6.62 10.44
N ALA A 33 2.63 -6.54 10.41
CA ALA A 33 1.86 -5.63 11.25
C ALA A 33 0.71 -6.35 11.94
N ARG A 34 0.20 -5.78 13.03
CA ARG A 34 -1.07 -6.21 13.64
C ARG A 34 -2.18 -5.25 13.28
N ALA A 35 -3.42 -5.75 13.31
CA ALA A 35 -4.63 -4.93 13.20
C ALA A 35 -5.72 -5.44 14.13
N GLY A 36 -6.57 -4.51 14.62
CA GLY A 36 -7.71 -4.88 15.45
C GLY A 36 -8.88 -5.44 14.63
N HIS A 37 -9.09 -4.88 13.45
CA HIS A 37 -10.17 -5.24 12.51
C HIS A 37 -9.66 -5.13 11.07
N VAL A 38 -10.23 -5.95 10.18
CA VAL A 38 -9.94 -5.96 8.74
C VAL A 38 -11.24 -5.99 7.96
N ASP A 39 -11.36 -5.10 6.98
CA ASP A 39 -12.37 -5.15 5.93
C ASP A 39 -11.81 -5.99 4.78
N ARG A 40 -12.33 -7.22 4.60
CA ARG A 40 -11.84 -8.19 3.63
C ARG A 40 -11.97 -7.71 2.19
N ASP A 41 -13.08 -7.04 1.87
CA ASP A 41 -13.33 -6.57 0.50
C ASP A 41 -12.33 -5.47 0.11
N ARG A 42 -12.03 -4.58 1.03
CA ARG A 42 -11.03 -3.53 0.83
C ARG A 42 -9.60 -4.08 0.83
N LEU A 43 -9.30 -5.08 1.67
CA LEU A 43 -7.97 -5.70 1.73
C LEU A 43 -7.57 -6.30 0.40
N ARG A 44 -8.50 -6.91 -0.35
CA ARG A 44 -8.24 -7.44 -1.70
C ARG A 44 -7.66 -6.40 -2.65
N GLY A 45 -8.01 -5.14 -2.46
CA GLY A 45 -7.51 -4.01 -3.24
C GLY A 45 -6.20 -3.41 -2.76
N LEU A 46 -5.57 -3.91 -1.70
CA LEU A 46 -4.30 -3.36 -1.21
C LEU A 46 -3.11 -3.80 -2.08
N ALA A 47 -2.16 -2.89 -2.26
CA ALA A 47 -0.95 -3.15 -3.05
C ALA A 47 0.22 -3.65 -2.19
N TYR A 48 0.37 -3.11 -0.99
CA TYR A 48 1.50 -3.38 -0.09
C TYR A 48 1.12 -4.23 1.13
N THR A 49 -0.02 -4.94 1.07
CA THR A 49 -0.39 -6.01 2.00
C THR A 49 -0.62 -7.28 1.19
N HIS A 50 0.03 -8.39 1.56
CA HIS A 50 -0.16 -9.68 0.90
C HIS A 50 -1.42 -10.38 1.39
N ALA A 51 -1.56 -10.46 2.71
CA ALA A 51 -2.65 -11.19 3.34
C ALA A 51 -2.93 -10.66 4.76
N ALA A 52 -4.10 -11.01 5.27
CA ALA A 52 -4.46 -10.90 6.67
C ALA A 52 -4.78 -12.28 7.23
N ASP A 53 -4.20 -12.56 8.39
CA ASP A 53 -4.38 -13.82 9.10
C ASP A 53 -5.07 -13.55 10.45
N GLU A 54 -6.09 -14.33 10.81
CA GLU A 54 -6.64 -14.33 12.16
C GLU A 54 -5.58 -14.84 13.14
N LEU A 55 -5.12 -13.97 14.05
CA LEU A 55 -4.01 -14.26 14.95
C LEU A 55 -4.34 -15.43 15.89
N VAL A 56 -3.50 -16.45 15.88
CA VAL A 56 -3.56 -17.62 16.75
C VAL A 56 -2.59 -17.50 17.92
N ALA A 57 -1.29 -17.28 17.62
CA ALA A 57 -0.26 -17.18 18.63
C ALA A 57 0.95 -16.37 18.13
N ARG A 58 1.81 -15.97 19.07
CA ARG A 58 3.13 -15.38 18.79
C ARG A 58 4.19 -16.08 19.61
N SER A 59 5.39 -16.20 19.05
CA SER A 59 6.55 -16.80 19.72
C SER A 59 7.84 -16.13 19.26
N ALA A 60 8.98 -16.56 19.81
CA ALA A 60 10.29 -16.27 19.21
C ALA A 60 10.39 -16.92 17.82
N ALA A 61 11.26 -16.39 16.95
CA ALA A 61 11.47 -16.84 15.58
C ALA A 61 12.25 -18.18 15.51
N SER A 62 11.69 -19.23 16.11
CA SER A 62 12.20 -20.59 15.99
C SER A 62 11.10 -21.61 15.84
N VAL A 63 11.38 -22.71 15.15
CA VAL A 63 10.39 -23.76 14.89
C VAL A 63 9.86 -24.37 16.18
N ASP A 64 10.74 -24.60 17.18
CA ASP A 64 10.34 -25.22 18.45
C ASP A 64 9.48 -24.26 19.29
N ALA A 65 9.82 -22.97 19.32
CA ALA A 65 9.01 -21.98 20.03
C ALA A 65 7.62 -21.81 19.36
N ALA A 66 7.56 -21.80 18.03
CA ALA A 66 6.31 -21.75 17.28
C ALA A 66 5.45 -22.99 17.54
N ALA A 67 6.04 -24.19 17.54
CA ALA A 67 5.33 -25.44 17.82
C ALA A 67 4.77 -25.46 19.28
N THR A 68 5.55 -24.98 20.24
CA THR A 68 5.11 -24.87 21.64
C THR A 68 3.94 -23.89 21.77
N ALA A 69 4.03 -22.73 21.09
CA ALA A 69 2.97 -21.74 21.12
C ALA A 69 1.68 -22.25 20.45
N LEU A 70 1.80 -22.99 19.34
CA LEU A 70 0.67 -23.62 18.66
C LEU A 70 0.00 -24.69 19.51
N ASP A 71 0.79 -25.52 20.19
CA ASP A 71 0.28 -26.59 21.07
C ASP A 71 -0.52 -25.99 22.25
N ALA A 72 -0.07 -24.86 22.79
CA ALA A 72 -0.72 -24.17 23.88
C ALA A 72 -1.93 -23.30 23.44
N ALA A 73 -2.08 -23.02 22.16
CA ALA A 73 -3.12 -22.12 21.64
C ALA A 73 -4.51 -22.75 21.73
N ALA A 74 -5.53 -21.93 22.02
CA ALA A 74 -6.93 -22.32 21.89
C ALA A 74 -7.30 -22.36 20.39
N ILE A 75 -7.66 -23.54 19.89
CA ILE A 75 -8.09 -23.75 18.50
C ILE A 75 -9.48 -24.36 18.55
N ASP A 76 -10.45 -23.72 17.93
CA ASP A 76 -11.86 -24.10 17.83
C ASP A 76 -12.25 -24.57 16.42
N ARG A 77 -11.26 -24.87 15.59
CA ARG A 77 -11.43 -25.35 14.21
C ARG A 77 -11.22 -26.86 14.12
N GLU A 78 -11.87 -27.48 13.14
CA GLU A 78 -11.79 -28.90 12.81
C GLU A 78 -11.71 -29.06 11.30
N GLY A 79 -11.33 -30.24 10.80
CA GLY A 79 -11.31 -30.56 9.38
C GLY A 79 -9.91 -30.76 8.83
N THR A 80 -9.69 -30.37 7.59
CA THR A 80 -8.40 -30.47 6.90
C THR A 80 -7.58 -29.19 7.03
N VAL A 81 -6.25 -29.34 7.01
CA VAL A 81 -5.33 -28.21 7.18
C VAL A 81 -4.10 -28.33 6.29
N ALA A 82 -3.67 -27.19 5.76
CA ALA A 82 -2.31 -26.98 5.28
C ALA A 82 -1.57 -25.99 6.20
N VAL A 83 -0.28 -26.24 6.42
CA VAL A 83 0.61 -25.27 7.06
C VAL A 83 1.48 -24.64 5.99
N ARG A 84 1.55 -23.31 5.97
CA ARG A 84 2.42 -22.53 5.07
C ARG A 84 3.36 -21.67 5.92
N ALA A 85 4.63 -22.01 5.91
CA ALA A 85 5.64 -21.25 6.62
C ALA A 85 6.36 -20.29 5.65
N ARG A 86 6.67 -19.09 6.13
CA ARG A 86 7.41 -18.08 5.38
C ARG A 86 8.45 -17.42 6.26
N ASP A 87 9.69 -17.37 5.78
CA ASP A 87 10.74 -16.51 6.32
C ASP A 87 10.60 -15.15 5.60
N VAL A 88 9.98 -14.18 6.29
CA VAL A 88 9.65 -12.87 5.72
C VAL A 88 10.94 -12.14 5.41
N ARG A 89 11.13 -11.81 4.13
CA ARG A 89 12.35 -11.19 3.59
C ARG A 89 13.64 -12.00 3.80
N GLY A 90 13.55 -13.26 4.25
CA GLY A 90 14.71 -14.13 4.47
C GLY A 90 15.59 -13.72 5.66
N LEU A 91 15.01 -13.05 6.66
CA LEU A 91 15.76 -12.41 7.77
C LEU A 91 16.12 -13.39 8.90
N THR A 92 15.40 -14.51 9.05
CA THR A 92 15.58 -15.40 10.21
C THR A 92 16.46 -16.61 9.91
N GLY A 93 16.54 -17.04 8.64
CA GLY A 93 17.18 -18.28 8.22
C GLY A 93 16.48 -19.55 8.70
N VAL A 94 15.23 -19.44 9.17
CA VAL A 94 14.41 -20.60 9.59
C VAL A 94 14.09 -21.47 8.39
N SER A 95 14.24 -22.80 8.54
CA SER A 95 13.80 -23.76 7.53
C SER A 95 12.27 -23.81 7.47
N THR A 96 11.67 -23.25 6.43
CA THR A 96 10.21 -23.24 6.26
C THR A 96 9.63 -24.64 6.14
N SER A 97 10.32 -25.55 5.45
CA SER A 97 9.89 -26.95 5.32
C SER A 97 9.92 -27.72 6.66
N ASP A 98 10.87 -27.41 7.55
CA ASP A 98 10.89 -28.00 8.89
C ASP A 98 9.78 -27.40 9.77
N ALA A 99 9.53 -26.10 9.65
CA ALA A 99 8.42 -25.44 10.33
C ALA A 99 7.07 -26.04 9.91
N GLU A 100 6.81 -26.15 8.60
CA GLU A 100 5.57 -26.76 8.08
C GLU A 100 5.36 -28.18 8.59
N ARG A 101 6.41 -29.03 8.54
CA ARG A 101 6.34 -30.38 9.03
C ARG A 101 6.08 -30.44 10.54
N ARG A 102 6.79 -29.62 11.33
CA ARG A 102 6.69 -29.63 12.78
C ARG A 102 5.34 -29.11 13.27
N LEU A 103 4.87 -27.99 12.69
CA LEU A 103 3.58 -27.41 13.03
C LEU A 103 2.40 -28.25 12.53
N GLY A 104 2.54 -28.85 11.34
CA GLY A 104 1.58 -29.81 10.82
C GLY A 104 1.42 -31.02 11.75
N GLY A 105 2.53 -31.54 12.31
CA GLY A 105 2.49 -32.62 13.32
C GLY A 105 1.68 -32.20 14.56
N VAL A 106 1.86 -30.99 15.08
CA VAL A 106 1.08 -30.48 16.22
C VAL A 106 -0.42 -30.46 15.90
N LEU A 107 -0.81 -30.02 14.70
CA LEU A 107 -2.23 -29.99 14.29
C LEU A 107 -2.82 -31.40 14.10
N VAL A 108 -2.05 -32.34 13.58
CA VAL A 108 -2.47 -33.77 13.46
C VAL A 108 -2.70 -34.40 14.85
N ASP A 109 -1.82 -34.15 15.82
CA ASP A 109 -1.98 -34.61 17.21
C ASP A 109 -3.23 -33.98 17.86
N ARG A 110 -3.72 -32.84 17.35
CA ARG A 110 -4.96 -32.16 17.78
C ARG A 110 -6.19 -32.55 16.96
N GLY A 111 -6.07 -33.54 16.05
CA GLY A 111 -7.21 -34.10 15.33
C GLY A 111 -7.47 -33.58 13.92
N PHE A 112 -6.62 -32.68 13.39
CA PHE A 112 -6.75 -32.26 11.99
C PHE A 112 -6.23 -33.34 11.03
N ALA A 113 -6.82 -33.43 9.83
CA ALA A 113 -6.27 -34.16 8.71
C ALA A 113 -5.46 -33.22 7.80
N VAL A 114 -4.40 -33.71 7.18
CA VAL A 114 -3.59 -32.89 6.26
C VAL A 114 -4.15 -33.01 4.86
N ASP A 115 -4.43 -31.83 4.25
CA ASP A 115 -4.70 -31.65 2.82
C ASP A 115 -3.89 -30.45 2.32
N LEU A 116 -2.98 -30.68 1.38
CA LEU A 116 -2.09 -29.64 0.87
C LEU A 116 -2.65 -28.93 -0.37
N ASP A 117 -3.65 -29.52 -1.02
CA ASP A 117 -4.19 -29.05 -2.30
C ASP A 117 -5.47 -28.22 -2.11
N ASP A 118 -6.40 -28.69 -1.24
CA ASP A 118 -7.68 -28.01 -0.97
C ASP A 118 -8.06 -28.14 0.51
N PRO A 119 -7.30 -27.48 1.42
CA PRO A 119 -7.54 -27.54 2.86
C PRO A 119 -8.76 -26.69 3.25
N ASP A 120 -9.53 -27.15 4.26
CA ASP A 120 -10.58 -26.33 4.89
C ASP A 120 -9.98 -25.08 5.56
N HIS A 121 -8.74 -25.21 6.05
CA HIS A 121 -8.03 -24.13 6.75
C HIS A 121 -6.55 -24.09 6.37
N GLU A 122 -6.02 -22.88 6.20
CA GLU A 122 -4.57 -22.67 6.04
C GLU A 122 -4.01 -22.00 7.30
N LEU A 123 -3.08 -22.66 7.99
CA LEU A 123 -2.29 -22.06 9.05
C LEU A 123 -1.03 -21.44 8.45
N ARG A 124 -0.87 -20.15 8.59
CA ARG A 124 0.35 -19.45 8.18
C ARG A 124 1.29 -19.27 9.38
N ALA A 125 2.58 -19.50 9.16
CA ALA A 125 3.63 -19.30 10.13
C ALA A 125 4.65 -18.31 9.55
N LEU A 126 4.57 -17.05 9.98
CA LEU A 126 5.36 -15.94 9.45
C LEU A 126 6.51 -15.66 10.41
N PHE A 127 7.73 -15.93 9.96
CA PHE A 127 8.95 -15.66 10.72
C PHE A 127 9.58 -14.36 10.24
N SER A 128 9.89 -13.45 11.16
CA SER A 128 10.59 -12.19 10.89
C SER A 128 11.55 -11.87 12.02
N ALA A 129 12.62 -11.14 11.70
CA ALA A 129 13.56 -10.62 12.67
C ALA A 129 13.91 -9.17 12.30
N GLU A 130 14.32 -8.39 13.28
CA GLU A 130 14.95 -7.12 12.96
C GLU A 130 16.19 -7.40 12.13
N ASP A 131 16.36 -6.68 11.04
CA ASP A 131 17.58 -6.72 10.27
C ASP A 131 18.70 -6.27 11.22
N GLY A 132 19.69 -7.12 11.40
CA GLY A 132 20.94 -6.73 12.07
C GLY A 132 21.72 -5.73 11.21
N LEU A 133 21.00 -4.81 10.57
CA LEU A 133 21.46 -3.88 9.57
C LEU A 133 22.22 -2.75 10.22
N ASP A 134 23.47 -2.74 9.79
CA ASP A 134 24.22 -1.54 9.48
C ASP A 134 24.18 -0.47 10.58
N ASP A 135 24.75 -0.82 11.71
CA ASP A 135 25.61 0.15 12.38
C ASP A 135 26.80 0.37 11.40
N PRO A 136 26.86 1.52 10.67
CA PRO A 136 27.96 1.81 9.75
C PRO A 136 29.34 1.89 10.46
N ASP A 137 29.35 1.82 11.80
CA ASP A 137 30.53 1.74 12.65
C ASP A 137 30.83 0.30 13.14
N SER A 138 30.07 -0.73 12.72
CA SER A 138 30.40 -2.11 13.06
C SER A 138 31.46 -2.66 12.10
N ASP A 139 32.65 -2.86 12.58
CA ASP A 139 33.82 -3.50 11.92
C ASP A 139 33.62 -5.02 11.67
N ALA A 140 32.38 -5.51 11.61
CA ALA A 140 32.08 -6.92 11.36
C ALA A 140 32.30 -7.28 9.88
N THR A 141 33.33 -8.07 9.62
CA THR A 141 33.67 -8.57 8.29
C THR A 141 32.55 -9.50 7.77
N ALA A 142 32.25 -9.44 6.47
CA ALA A 142 31.21 -10.19 5.75
C ALA A 142 31.23 -11.74 5.90
N ALA A 143 32.14 -12.29 6.68
CA ALA A 143 32.26 -13.72 6.98
C ALA A 143 31.53 -14.12 8.27
N GLU A 144 31.04 -13.20 9.08
CA GLU A 144 30.31 -13.45 10.34
C GLU A 144 28.80 -13.17 10.24
N GLN A 145 28.31 -12.78 9.07
CA GLN A 145 26.89 -12.52 8.77
C GLN A 145 26.10 -13.80 8.49
N GLY A 146 26.20 -14.77 9.35
CA GLY A 146 25.51 -16.05 9.22
C GLY A 146 24.83 -16.46 10.52
N GLN A 147 23.61 -16.05 10.71
CA GLN A 147 22.65 -16.39 11.77
C GLN A 147 22.42 -15.28 12.77
N VAL A 148 21.26 -14.60 12.61
CA VAL A 148 20.63 -13.84 13.69
C VAL A 148 20.51 -14.77 14.91
N PRO A 149 20.98 -14.39 16.11
CA PRO A 149 20.84 -15.22 17.31
C PRO A 149 19.35 -15.55 17.51
N ALA A 150 19.05 -16.82 17.83
CA ALA A 150 17.71 -17.28 18.11
C ALA A 150 17.15 -16.56 19.36
N GLY A 151 16.59 -15.36 19.18
CA GLY A 151 16.10 -14.49 20.27
C GLY A 151 15.61 -13.13 19.79
N ASP A 152 16.11 -12.62 18.69
CA ASP A 152 15.82 -11.25 18.21
C ASP A 152 14.70 -11.17 17.16
N GLY A 153 13.95 -12.25 16.91
CA GLY A 153 12.87 -12.31 15.94
C GLY A 153 11.54 -12.82 16.51
N VAL A 154 10.51 -12.70 15.71
CA VAL A 154 9.14 -13.11 16.03
C VAL A 154 8.64 -14.15 15.01
N CYS A 155 7.91 -15.15 15.49
CA CYS A 155 7.00 -15.95 14.67
C CYS A 155 5.57 -15.58 15.00
N VAL A 156 4.77 -15.30 13.97
CA VAL A 156 3.33 -15.09 14.09
C VAL A 156 2.62 -16.27 13.44
N LEU A 157 1.73 -16.90 14.20
CA LEU A 157 0.86 -17.98 13.73
C LEU A 157 -0.55 -17.42 13.55
N GLY A 158 -1.13 -17.62 12.39
CA GLY A 158 -2.48 -17.15 12.10
C GLY A 158 -3.20 -18.00 11.07
N TRP A 159 -4.52 -18.02 11.14
CA TRP A 159 -5.35 -18.62 10.11
C TRP A 159 -5.53 -17.65 8.97
N LEU A 160 -5.20 -18.04 7.76
CA LEU A 160 -5.46 -17.23 6.58
C LEU A 160 -6.92 -16.83 6.50
N ASP A 161 -7.20 -15.54 6.43
CA ASP A 161 -8.54 -14.97 6.33
C ASP A 161 -8.83 -14.40 4.96
N CYS A 162 -7.91 -13.60 4.42
CA CYS A 162 -8.01 -13.04 3.07
C CYS A 162 -6.65 -12.62 2.52
N GLU A 163 -6.55 -12.59 1.20
CA GLU A 163 -5.36 -12.17 0.45
C GLU A 163 -5.69 -11.02 -0.50
N SER A 164 -4.68 -10.20 -0.80
CA SER A 164 -4.79 -9.15 -1.81
C SER A 164 -4.65 -9.73 -3.22
N GLU A 165 -5.32 -9.09 -4.18
CA GLU A 165 -5.20 -9.41 -5.59
C GLU A 165 -3.89 -8.85 -6.15
N ARG A 166 -3.11 -9.68 -6.88
CA ARG A 166 -1.75 -9.36 -7.34
C ARG A 166 -1.66 -9.26 -8.87
N ASP A 167 -2.66 -8.69 -9.51
CA ASP A 167 -2.83 -8.58 -10.96
C ASP A 167 -2.10 -7.37 -11.62
N PHE A 168 -1.26 -6.66 -10.88
CA PHE A 168 -0.55 -5.44 -11.33
C PHE A 168 0.27 -5.63 -12.60
N GLY A 169 0.70 -6.88 -12.88
CA GLY A 169 1.44 -7.23 -14.09
C GLY A 169 0.63 -7.14 -15.39
N GLU A 170 -0.71 -7.19 -15.30
CA GLU A 170 -1.62 -7.23 -16.45
C GLU A 170 -1.90 -5.85 -17.05
N ARG A 171 -1.57 -4.78 -16.31
CA ARG A 171 -1.85 -3.38 -16.69
C ARG A 171 -0.64 -2.45 -16.56
N ARG A 172 0.54 -2.98 -16.90
CA ARG A 172 1.76 -2.15 -16.94
C ARG A 172 1.55 -0.94 -17.84
N PRO A 173 2.19 0.19 -17.55
CA PRO A 173 2.03 1.40 -18.37
C PRO A 173 2.25 1.17 -19.87
N THR A 174 3.23 0.33 -20.23
CA THR A 174 3.56 -0.01 -21.62
C THR A 174 2.49 -0.84 -22.34
N ASP A 175 1.63 -1.50 -21.60
CA ASP A 175 0.60 -2.41 -22.12
C ASP A 175 -0.77 -1.71 -22.25
N ARG A 176 -0.86 -0.45 -21.80
CA ARG A 176 -2.07 0.39 -21.88
C ARG A 176 -2.25 0.95 -23.28
N PRO A 177 -3.50 1.20 -23.74
CA PRO A 177 -3.79 1.83 -25.03
C PRO A 177 -3.02 3.12 -25.26
N PHE A 178 -2.91 3.95 -24.22
CA PHE A 178 -2.12 5.18 -24.23
C PHE A 178 -1.01 5.13 -23.19
N PHE A 179 0.23 5.28 -23.64
CA PHE A 179 1.43 5.27 -22.82
C PHE A 179 2.28 6.53 -23.02
N GLN A 180 2.91 6.99 -21.95
CA GLN A 180 3.98 7.98 -21.97
C GLN A 180 5.09 7.55 -21.00
N PRO A 181 6.38 7.78 -21.35
CA PRO A 181 7.49 7.58 -20.42
C PRO A 181 7.29 8.37 -19.13
N GLY A 182 7.64 7.76 -17.99
CA GLY A 182 7.45 8.36 -16.67
C GLY A 182 6.10 8.05 -16.01
N SER A 183 5.21 7.29 -16.69
CA SER A 183 3.99 6.79 -16.05
C SER A 183 4.31 5.93 -14.83
N MET A 184 3.52 6.09 -13.78
CA MET A 184 3.69 5.39 -12.50
C MET A 184 3.37 3.89 -12.63
N ALA A 185 4.10 3.05 -11.87
CA ALA A 185 3.77 1.63 -11.76
C ALA A 185 2.40 1.42 -11.10
N PRO A 186 1.62 0.41 -11.54
CA PRO A 186 0.27 0.17 -11.01
C PRO A 186 0.24 -0.02 -9.49
N MET A 187 1.18 -0.77 -8.95
CA MET A 187 1.26 -1.06 -7.52
C MET A 187 1.45 0.21 -6.66
N ASP A 188 2.36 1.12 -7.10
CA ASP A 188 2.52 2.41 -6.42
C ASP A 188 1.25 3.27 -6.55
N ALA A 189 0.69 3.38 -7.76
CA ALA A 189 -0.53 4.15 -8.00
C ALA A 189 -1.70 3.64 -7.14
N ARG A 190 -1.86 2.31 -7.01
CA ARG A 190 -2.88 1.67 -6.16
C ARG A 190 -2.71 2.05 -4.70
N ALA A 191 -1.50 1.95 -4.16
CA ALA A 191 -1.25 2.31 -2.76
C ALA A 191 -1.61 3.78 -2.48
N LEU A 192 -1.23 4.68 -3.38
CA LEU A 192 -1.50 6.11 -3.22
C LEU A 192 -3.00 6.43 -3.24
N VAL A 193 -3.77 5.80 -4.12
CA VAL A 193 -5.22 6.01 -4.15
C VAL A 193 -5.92 5.35 -2.96
N ASN A 194 -5.42 4.21 -2.46
CA ASN A 194 -5.90 3.60 -1.23
C ASN A 194 -5.67 4.54 -0.03
N ILE A 195 -4.48 5.13 0.11
CA ILE A 195 -4.15 6.14 1.13
C ILE A 195 -5.06 7.37 1.00
N ALA A 196 -5.38 7.80 -0.22
CA ALA A 196 -6.32 8.90 -0.46
C ALA A 196 -7.79 8.53 -0.18
N GLY A 197 -8.07 7.27 0.14
CA GLY A 197 -9.39 6.79 0.52
C GLY A 197 -10.27 6.34 -0.66
N ALA A 198 -9.69 5.93 -1.77
CA ALA A 198 -10.45 5.37 -2.90
C ALA A 198 -11.25 4.14 -2.46
N ALA A 199 -12.53 4.12 -2.79
CA ALA A 199 -13.45 3.02 -2.51
C ALA A 199 -14.77 3.24 -3.26
N SER A 200 -15.62 2.21 -3.33
CA SER A 200 -16.97 2.34 -3.88
C SER A 200 -17.77 3.44 -3.18
N GLY A 201 -18.44 4.27 -3.96
CA GLY A 201 -19.23 5.42 -3.48
C GLY A 201 -18.39 6.64 -3.09
N ARG A 202 -17.07 6.62 -3.29
CA ARG A 202 -16.19 7.76 -3.08
C ARG A 202 -15.69 8.29 -4.42
N ARG A 203 -15.45 9.59 -4.50
CA ARG A 203 -14.97 10.27 -5.70
C ARG A 203 -13.55 10.76 -5.52
N ILE A 204 -12.66 10.29 -6.40
CA ILE A 204 -11.23 10.62 -6.38
C ILE A 204 -10.91 11.59 -7.52
N LEU A 205 -10.18 12.64 -7.17
CA LEU A 205 -9.66 13.65 -8.11
C LEU A 205 -8.17 13.45 -8.35
N ASP A 206 -7.79 13.48 -9.64
CA ASP A 206 -6.41 13.77 -10.05
C ASP A 206 -6.40 15.02 -10.94
N PRO A 207 -5.95 16.18 -10.41
CA PRO A 207 -5.95 17.44 -11.15
C PRO A 207 -4.83 17.57 -12.20
N MET A 208 -3.89 16.60 -12.25
CA MET A 208 -2.77 16.55 -13.20
C MET A 208 -2.58 15.12 -13.73
N CYS A 209 -3.69 14.50 -14.20
CA CYS A 209 -3.83 13.05 -14.36
C CYS A 209 -2.90 12.40 -15.39
N GLY A 210 -2.24 13.16 -16.26
CA GLY A 210 -1.28 12.63 -17.23
C GLY A 210 -1.86 11.50 -18.07
N THR A 211 -1.37 10.27 -17.91
CA THR A 211 -1.90 9.07 -18.58
C THR A 211 -3.04 8.38 -17.83
N GLY A 212 -3.45 8.92 -16.68
CA GLY A 212 -4.56 8.40 -15.88
C GLY A 212 -4.22 7.19 -15.01
N GLY A 213 -2.94 6.96 -14.70
CA GLY A 213 -2.52 5.77 -13.94
C GLY A 213 -3.12 5.70 -12.53
N THR A 214 -3.19 6.80 -11.82
CA THR A 214 -3.83 6.94 -10.50
C THR A 214 -5.34 6.75 -10.60
N LEU A 215 -5.99 7.40 -11.57
CA LEU A 215 -7.43 7.26 -11.80
C LEU A 215 -7.81 5.82 -12.15
N LEU A 216 -7.01 5.15 -12.99
CA LEU A 216 -7.23 3.75 -13.34
C LEU A 216 -7.27 2.88 -12.09
N GLU A 217 -6.27 3.01 -11.21
CA GLU A 217 -6.19 2.21 -9.98
C GLU A 217 -7.32 2.58 -8.99
N ALA A 218 -7.74 3.85 -8.93
CA ALA A 218 -8.91 4.25 -8.14
C ALA A 218 -10.22 3.66 -8.66
N GLY A 219 -10.41 3.63 -9.99
CA GLY A 219 -11.58 3.01 -10.61
C GLY A 219 -11.67 1.51 -10.40
N LEU A 220 -10.53 0.80 -10.43
CA LEU A 220 -10.47 -0.64 -10.17
C LEU A 220 -10.85 -1.03 -8.73
N VAL A 221 -10.76 -0.11 -7.76
CA VAL A 221 -11.31 -0.31 -6.41
C VAL A 221 -12.72 0.27 -6.24
N GLY A 222 -13.36 0.65 -7.34
CA GLY A 222 -14.76 1.06 -7.39
C GLY A 222 -15.05 2.54 -7.11
N ALA A 223 -14.03 3.40 -7.07
CA ALA A 223 -14.23 4.84 -6.89
C ALA A 223 -14.70 5.54 -8.18
N ASP A 224 -15.53 6.57 -8.05
CA ASP A 224 -15.83 7.51 -9.14
C ASP A 224 -14.62 8.40 -9.43
N LEU A 225 -14.43 8.76 -10.69
CA LEU A 225 -13.20 9.36 -11.18
C LEU A 225 -13.40 10.77 -11.73
N LEU A 226 -12.63 11.71 -11.21
CA LEU A 226 -12.46 13.04 -11.77
C LEU A 226 -11.00 13.25 -12.17
N GLY A 227 -10.74 13.54 -13.43
CA GLY A 227 -9.41 13.81 -13.94
C GLY A 227 -9.33 15.13 -14.69
N THR A 228 -8.24 15.86 -14.48
CA THR A 228 -7.93 17.01 -15.35
C THR A 228 -6.46 16.97 -15.77
N ASP A 229 -6.16 17.59 -16.91
CA ASP A 229 -4.82 17.86 -17.37
C ASP A 229 -4.82 19.08 -18.29
N ALA A 230 -3.74 19.88 -18.28
CA ALA A 230 -3.60 21.04 -19.13
C ALA A 230 -3.45 20.69 -20.62
N GLN A 231 -3.02 19.46 -20.94
CA GLN A 231 -2.72 19.01 -22.29
C GLN A 231 -3.84 18.13 -22.85
N TRP A 232 -4.44 18.52 -23.96
CA TRP A 232 -5.46 17.72 -24.67
C TRP A 232 -4.99 16.30 -25.01
N LYS A 233 -3.70 16.10 -25.26
CA LYS A 233 -3.14 14.78 -25.55
C LYS A 233 -3.33 13.84 -24.34
N MET A 234 -3.06 14.34 -23.12
CA MET A 234 -3.21 13.59 -21.89
C MET A 234 -4.68 13.28 -21.60
N VAL A 235 -5.54 14.29 -21.67
CA VAL A 235 -7.00 14.10 -21.48
C VAL A 235 -7.57 13.00 -22.38
N ARG A 236 -7.19 12.99 -23.67
CA ARG A 236 -7.65 11.94 -24.61
C ARG A 236 -7.09 10.58 -24.25
N GLY A 237 -5.79 10.51 -23.96
CA GLY A 237 -5.14 9.25 -23.62
C GLY A 237 -5.62 8.68 -22.27
N THR A 238 -5.90 9.53 -21.28
CA THR A 238 -6.53 9.09 -20.03
C THR A 238 -7.90 8.50 -20.27
N ARG A 239 -8.75 9.17 -21.08
CA ARG A 239 -10.08 8.62 -21.44
C ARG A 239 -9.96 7.25 -22.11
N GLU A 240 -9.05 7.12 -23.09
CA GLU A 240 -8.81 5.87 -23.80
C GLU A 240 -8.38 4.74 -22.82
N ASN A 241 -7.51 5.03 -21.88
CA ASN A 241 -7.08 4.06 -20.87
C ASN A 241 -8.23 3.66 -19.93
N LEU A 242 -9.00 4.63 -19.43
CA LEU A 242 -10.13 4.37 -18.52
C LEU A 242 -11.25 3.62 -19.22
N GLU A 243 -11.62 3.98 -20.45
CA GLU A 243 -12.63 3.28 -21.25
C GLU A 243 -12.25 1.81 -21.53
N ALA A 244 -10.94 1.52 -21.64
CA ALA A 244 -10.46 0.17 -21.92
C ALA A 244 -10.32 -0.72 -20.69
N LEU A 245 -10.08 -0.15 -19.50
CA LEU A 245 -9.60 -0.90 -18.34
C LEU A 245 -10.46 -0.74 -17.08
N VAL A 246 -11.42 0.18 -17.07
CA VAL A 246 -12.28 0.45 -15.90
C VAL A 246 -13.74 0.35 -16.30
N GLU A 247 -14.51 -0.40 -15.52
CA GLU A 247 -15.95 -0.58 -15.73
C GLU A 247 -16.74 -0.23 -14.45
N GLY A 248 -18.00 0.14 -14.62
CA GLY A 248 -18.97 0.23 -13.52
C GLY A 248 -18.84 1.44 -12.60
N VAL A 249 -18.02 2.45 -12.93
CA VAL A 249 -17.86 3.69 -12.15
C VAL A 249 -18.07 4.94 -13.01
N ASP A 250 -18.51 6.04 -12.38
CA ASP A 250 -18.66 7.31 -13.05
C ASP A 250 -17.29 7.93 -13.34
N THR A 251 -17.07 8.32 -14.60
CA THR A 251 -15.78 8.85 -15.04
C THR A 251 -15.95 10.18 -15.77
N ALA A 252 -15.27 11.22 -15.32
CA ALA A 252 -15.19 12.51 -15.99
C ALA A 252 -13.73 13.00 -16.09
N VAL A 253 -13.26 13.19 -17.31
CA VAL A 253 -11.92 13.72 -17.59
C VAL A 253 -12.03 14.95 -18.47
N ALA A 254 -11.42 16.07 -18.05
CA ALA A 254 -11.51 17.33 -18.75
C ALA A 254 -10.14 18.01 -18.93
N ARG A 255 -10.04 18.90 -19.92
CA ARG A 255 -8.89 19.80 -19.96
C ARG A 255 -9.12 20.97 -19.02
N ALA A 256 -8.20 21.16 -18.07
CA ALA A 256 -8.24 22.28 -17.14
C ALA A 256 -6.84 22.70 -16.70
N ASP A 257 -6.75 23.86 -16.08
CA ASP A 257 -5.64 24.32 -15.29
C ASP A 257 -5.86 23.84 -13.85
N ALA A 258 -4.89 23.14 -13.26
CA ALA A 258 -5.01 22.62 -11.90
C ALA A 258 -5.14 23.72 -10.84
N THR A 259 -4.75 24.97 -11.16
CA THR A 259 -4.90 26.13 -10.30
C THR A 259 -6.26 26.83 -10.43
N ALA A 260 -7.16 26.31 -11.32
CA ALA A 260 -8.50 26.86 -11.56
C ALA A 260 -9.42 25.73 -12.09
N LEU A 261 -9.77 24.79 -11.22
CA LEU A 261 -10.57 23.62 -11.59
C LEU A 261 -12.02 23.98 -11.93
N PRO A 262 -12.58 23.43 -13.02
CA PRO A 262 -13.98 23.66 -13.38
C PRO A 262 -14.94 22.81 -12.55
N LEU A 263 -14.68 22.70 -11.25
CA LEU A 263 -15.45 21.91 -10.30
C LEU A 263 -16.08 22.82 -9.24
N ARG A 264 -17.22 22.39 -8.72
CA ARG A 264 -17.84 23.06 -7.56
C ARG A 264 -17.07 22.73 -6.30
N GLU A 265 -17.32 23.48 -5.25
CA GLU A 265 -16.87 23.17 -3.89
C GLU A 265 -17.47 21.85 -3.41
N ASP A 266 -16.78 21.16 -2.51
CA ASP A 266 -17.25 19.99 -1.78
C ASP A 266 -17.79 18.84 -2.66
N VAL A 267 -17.06 18.49 -3.73
CA VAL A 267 -17.50 17.45 -4.67
C VAL A 267 -16.58 16.22 -4.72
N VAL A 268 -15.44 16.23 -4.02
CA VAL A 268 -14.49 15.09 -4.01
C VAL A 268 -14.20 14.61 -2.60
N ASP A 269 -13.92 13.32 -2.48
CA ASP A 269 -13.68 12.60 -1.23
C ASP A 269 -12.21 12.20 -1.03
N GLY A 270 -11.38 12.37 -2.05
CA GLY A 270 -9.94 12.13 -2.02
C GLY A 270 -9.25 12.80 -3.20
N VAL A 271 -7.99 13.19 -3.01
CA VAL A 271 -7.18 13.82 -4.06
C VAL A 271 -5.84 13.11 -4.15
N VAL A 272 -5.40 12.79 -5.37
CA VAL A 272 -4.08 12.21 -5.64
C VAL A 272 -3.50 12.88 -6.86
N PHE A 273 -2.26 13.37 -6.80
CA PHE A 273 -1.58 13.87 -7.98
C PHE A 273 -0.07 13.79 -7.90
N ASP A 274 0.55 13.57 -9.06
CA ASP A 274 2.00 13.57 -9.26
C ASP A 274 2.40 14.92 -9.87
N ALA A 275 3.06 15.76 -9.06
CA ALA A 275 3.49 17.08 -9.53
C ALA A 275 4.51 16.95 -10.67
N PRO A 276 4.49 17.84 -11.68
CA PRO A 276 5.40 17.74 -12.81
C PRO A 276 6.85 17.93 -12.37
N TYR A 277 7.76 17.06 -12.84
CA TYR A 277 9.19 17.10 -12.51
C TYR A 277 9.94 18.16 -13.32
N GLY A 278 10.61 19.06 -12.63
CA GLY A 278 11.19 20.34 -13.01
C GLY A 278 11.75 20.55 -14.43
N ARG A 279 12.57 19.66 -15.01
CA ARG A 279 13.22 19.92 -16.31
C ARG A 279 12.60 19.20 -17.51
N GLN A 280 11.75 18.23 -17.29
CA GLN A 280 11.16 17.42 -18.36
C GLN A 280 9.68 17.77 -18.65
N SER A 281 9.02 18.47 -17.75
CA SER A 281 7.63 18.87 -17.90
C SER A 281 7.53 20.24 -18.54
N LYS A 282 6.79 20.36 -19.62
CA LYS A 282 6.40 21.64 -20.20
C LYS A 282 5.33 22.26 -19.32
N ILE A 283 5.75 22.97 -18.27
CA ILE A 283 4.87 23.84 -17.51
C ILE A 283 4.58 25.03 -18.41
N ALA A 284 3.36 25.11 -18.93
CA ALA A 284 3.05 26.03 -20.02
C ALA A 284 2.88 27.48 -19.55
N THR A 285 2.49 27.71 -18.28
CA THR A 285 2.01 29.03 -17.82
C THR A 285 2.45 29.43 -16.41
N HIS A 286 2.85 28.48 -15.54
CA HIS A 286 3.16 28.75 -14.13
C HIS A 286 4.61 28.39 -13.80
N ARG A 287 5.15 29.03 -12.74
CA ARG A 287 6.30 28.48 -12.04
C ARG A 287 5.85 27.21 -11.32
N LEU A 288 6.77 26.26 -11.06
CA LEU A 288 6.41 24.98 -10.43
C LEU A 288 5.79 25.20 -9.03
N GLU A 289 6.35 26.12 -8.28
CA GLU A 289 5.86 26.50 -6.94
C GLU A 289 4.42 27.02 -7.02
N ASP A 290 4.15 28.02 -7.88
CA ASP A 290 2.82 28.63 -8.08
C ASP A 290 1.79 27.56 -8.54
N LEU A 291 2.23 26.58 -9.35
CA LEU A 291 1.38 25.49 -9.83
C LEU A 291 0.98 24.55 -8.68
N VAL A 292 1.93 24.12 -7.85
CA VAL A 292 1.66 23.18 -6.75
C VAL A 292 0.81 23.87 -5.67
N GLU A 293 1.13 25.08 -5.28
CA GLU A 293 0.35 25.86 -4.30
C GLU A 293 -1.08 26.11 -4.81
N GLY A 294 -1.24 26.53 -6.05
CA GLY A 294 -2.55 26.72 -6.66
C GLY A 294 -3.37 25.44 -6.78
N ALA A 295 -2.72 24.32 -7.13
CA ALA A 295 -3.38 23.01 -7.18
C ALA A 295 -3.82 22.53 -5.80
N LEU A 296 -3.02 22.75 -4.75
CA LEU A 296 -3.38 22.43 -3.37
C LEU A 296 -4.54 23.31 -2.88
N ALA A 297 -4.57 24.61 -3.22
CA ALA A 297 -5.70 25.48 -2.89
C ALA A 297 -7.00 25.03 -3.57
N GLU A 298 -6.94 24.70 -4.86
CA GLU A 298 -8.10 24.15 -5.58
C GLU A 298 -8.53 22.77 -5.05
N ALA A 299 -7.56 21.89 -4.74
CA ALA A 299 -7.83 20.61 -4.10
C ALA A 299 -8.58 20.80 -2.76
N ALA A 300 -8.17 21.77 -1.93
CA ALA A 300 -8.87 22.08 -0.68
C ALA A 300 -10.29 22.61 -0.94
N ARG A 301 -10.45 23.52 -1.90
CA ARG A 301 -11.76 24.08 -2.26
C ARG A 301 -12.77 23.04 -2.71
N VAL A 302 -12.34 22.07 -3.54
CA VAL A 302 -13.24 21.05 -4.10
C VAL A 302 -13.47 19.86 -3.18
N SER A 303 -12.71 19.73 -2.10
CA SER A 303 -12.77 18.62 -1.14
C SER A 303 -13.87 18.80 -0.12
N SER A 304 -14.64 17.73 0.13
CA SER A 304 -15.76 17.69 1.08
C SER A 304 -15.31 17.21 2.47
N GLY A 305 -15.37 18.07 3.48
CA GLY A 305 -15.05 17.70 4.87
C GLY A 305 -13.58 17.31 5.07
N SER A 306 -13.34 16.32 5.91
CA SER A 306 -11.98 15.78 6.15
C SER A 306 -11.58 14.86 4.99
N VAL A 307 -10.68 15.33 4.17
CA VAL A 307 -10.20 14.63 2.96
C VAL A 307 -8.69 14.44 3.03
N THR A 308 -8.23 13.29 2.56
CA THR A 308 -6.81 13.04 2.36
C THR A 308 -6.41 13.44 0.93
N CYS A 309 -5.33 14.22 0.83
CA CYS A 309 -4.65 14.51 -0.42
C CYS A 309 -3.28 13.84 -0.41
N VAL A 310 -2.96 13.10 -1.46
CA VAL A 310 -1.64 12.49 -1.65
C VAL A 310 -0.92 13.23 -2.77
N LEU A 311 0.12 13.98 -2.39
CA LEU A 311 0.99 14.69 -3.30
C LEU A 311 2.30 13.92 -3.50
N MET A 312 2.62 13.61 -4.75
CA MET A 312 3.93 13.09 -5.13
C MET A 312 4.75 14.14 -5.87
N ALA A 313 6.06 14.12 -5.65
CA ALA A 313 6.97 15.04 -6.31
C ALA A 313 8.42 14.53 -6.34
N ASP A 314 9.29 15.21 -7.10
CA ASP A 314 10.73 14.96 -7.13
C ASP A 314 11.52 15.65 -6.00
N ARG A 315 10.82 16.34 -5.10
CA ARG A 315 11.38 17.10 -3.97
C ARG A 315 10.40 17.16 -2.80
N ASP A 316 10.92 17.59 -1.65
CA ASP A 316 10.12 17.86 -0.45
C ASP A 316 9.35 19.18 -0.58
N TRP A 317 8.04 19.13 -0.35
CA TRP A 317 7.12 20.26 -0.43
C TRP A 317 6.54 20.71 0.92
N ARG A 318 7.05 20.19 2.05
CA ARG A 318 6.50 20.51 3.39
C ARG A 318 6.41 22.00 3.68
N GLU A 319 7.39 22.77 3.24
CA GLU A 319 7.40 24.24 3.46
C GLU A 319 6.26 24.91 2.69
N ALA A 320 6.06 24.56 1.41
CA ALA A 320 4.97 25.10 0.61
C ALA A 320 3.59 24.63 1.11
N VAL A 321 3.47 23.36 1.52
CA VAL A 321 2.22 22.82 2.10
C VAL A 321 1.83 23.58 3.38
N SER A 322 2.81 24.00 4.20
CA SER A 322 2.53 24.69 5.46
C SER A 322 1.85 26.08 5.27
N ALA A 323 1.90 26.64 4.07
CA ALA A 323 1.22 27.88 3.71
C ALA A 323 -0.21 27.66 3.18
N THR A 324 -0.69 26.43 3.15
CA THR A 324 -2.00 26.05 2.62
C THR A 324 -2.96 25.57 3.71
N GLU A 325 -4.18 25.19 3.32
CA GLU A 325 -5.18 24.57 4.23
C GLU A 325 -4.88 23.09 4.55
N TRP A 326 -3.72 22.57 4.15
CA TRP A 326 -3.33 21.20 4.33
C TRP A 326 -2.30 21.03 5.46
N ARG A 327 -2.41 19.93 6.20
CA ARG A 327 -1.44 19.48 7.18
C ARG A 327 -0.76 18.20 6.69
N VAL A 328 0.56 18.14 6.69
CA VAL A 328 1.30 16.90 6.42
C VAL A 328 1.12 15.95 7.61
N THR A 329 0.56 14.77 7.36
CA THR A 329 0.44 13.70 8.37
C THR A 329 1.56 12.68 8.24
N ASP A 330 1.91 12.32 7.00
CA ASP A 330 2.96 11.36 6.73
C ASP A 330 3.82 11.80 5.54
N ARG A 331 5.04 11.30 5.51
CA ARG A 331 5.97 11.50 4.41
C ARG A 331 6.78 10.23 4.16
N PHE A 332 6.86 9.83 2.88
CA PHE A 332 7.65 8.68 2.45
C PHE A 332 8.57 9.05 1.29
N GLU A 333 9.68 8.33 1.16
CA GLU A 333 10.61 8.45 0.04
C GLU A 333 10.61 7.13 -0.75
N ARG A 334 10.21 7.19 -2.00
CA ARG A 334 10.11 6.03 -2.88
C ARG A 334 11.16 6.12 -3.97
N ARG A 335 12.18 5.27 -3.91
CA ARG A 335 13.20 5.19 -4.96
C ARG A 335 12.62 4.55 -6.21
N VAL A 336 12.59 5.31 -7.33
CA VAL A 336 12.07 4.83 -8.62
C VAL A 336 13.21 4.23 -9.45
N HIS A 337 14.34 4.93 -9.55
CA HIS A 337 15.58 4.48 -10.18
C HIS A 337 16.76 5.33 -9.69
N GLY A 338 17.99 5.02 -10.13
CA GLY A 338 19.21 5.60 -9.58
C GLY A 338 19.28 7.14 -9.49
N SER A 339 18.48 7.87 -10.28
CA SER A 339 18.47 9.33 -10.31
C SER A 339 17.12 9.95 -9.94
N LEU A 340 16.13 9.17 -9.54
CA LEU A 340 14.78 9.65 -9.17
C LEU A 340 14.31 9.01 -7.87
N THR A 341 14.12 9.84 -6.85
CA THR A 341 13.35 9.53 -5.65
C THR A 341 12.06 10.35 -5.69
N ARG A 342 10.93 9.71 -5.48
CA ARG A 342 9.64 10.37 -5.26
C ARG A 342 9.44 10.62 -3.77
N HIS A 343 9.10 11.85 -3.44
CA HIS A 343 8.61 12.22 -2.12
C HIS A 343 7.09 12.13 -2.16
N VAL A 344 6.53 11.30 -1.29
CA VAL A 344 5.09 11.15 -1.09
C VAL A 344 4.70 11.92 0.16
N HIS A 345 3.82 12.88 0.03
CA HIS A 345 3.27 13.65 1.15
C HIS A 345 1.80 13.26 1.30
N VAL A 346 1.45 12.73 2.46
CA VAL A 346 0.05 12.51 2.84
C VAL A 346 -0.42 13.72 3.61
N LEU A 347 -1.48 14.32 3.13
CA LEU A 347 -2.00 15.60 3.61
C LEU A 347 -3.44 15.42 4.06
N GLU A 348 -3.78 16.01 5.21
CA GLU A 348 -5.17 16.13 5.67
C GLU A 348 -5.63 17.57 5.59
N LYS A 349 -6.85 17.77 5.08
CA LYS A 349 -7.47 19.10 5.07
C LYS A 349 -7.74 19.56 6.49
N GLN A 350 -7.24 20.74 6.84
CA GLN A 350 -7.55 21.40 8.11
C GLN A 350 -8.99 21.91 8.05
N LEU A 351 -9.83 21.44 8.96
CA LEU A 351 -11.18 21.96 9.12
C LEU A 351 -11.07 23.21 9.99
N ASP A 352 -11.61 24.34 9.52
CA ASP A 352 -11.79 25.51 10.36
C ASP A 352 -12.72 25.13 11.53
N ASP A 353 -12.23 25.24 12.76
CA ASP A 353 -13.07 25.19 13.97
C ASP A 353 -14.04 26.39 13.94
N ARG A 354 -15.20 26.23 13.27
CA ARG A 354 -16.28 27.21 13.29
C ARG A 354 -17.32 26.84 14.33
#